data_a078946763a89e584262756b993c62f4
#
_entry.id   a078946763a89e584262756b993c62f4
#
_cell.length_a   1.000
_cell.length_b   1.000
_cell.length_c   1.000
_cell.angle_alpha   90.00
_cell.angle_beta   90.00
_cell.angle_gamma   90.00
#
_symmetry.space_group_name_H-M   'P 1'
#
loop_
_entity.id
_entity.type
_entity.pdbx_description
1 polymer ?
#
loop_
_entity_poly.entity_id
_entity_poly.type
_entity_poly.pdbx_seq_one_letter_code
_entity_poly.pdbx_strand_id
1 'polypeptide(L)'
;MFSEPLDEDILDNTLLKNSKLRKSFGHYLGGVFVYEGECYLGIDRLSLLEKRLANLGAKKDEKAKVIQRRSSDVRAIKNLGLEVDILWSARSPYSYLAMKQLRELSDKYYLKLNYKLILPMVMRGMKVNYEKRMYITKDCKRVADEKGIPFGNIVDPLGYAVERCYSLYGFAKKHGKEEEYLRAFGQAVWADGTHGYMKNNLKKIIESIGLEWEDAEKDLDSQDWRDEVEKNRKRLFELGKWGPPTM
;
A
#
# COMPACT_ATOMS: atom_id res chain seq x y z
N MET A 1 -26.05 3.71 26.23
CA MET A 1 -27.22 4.57 26.10
C MET A 1 -26.72 6.00 26.29
N PHE A 2 -26.68 6.82 25.25
CA PHE A 2 -26.33 8.24 25.38
C PHE A 2 -27.62 8.96 25.73
N SER A 3 -27.74 9.43 26.95
CA SER A 3 -28.99 9.92 27.52
C SER A 3 -29.20 11.43 27.41
N GLU A 4 -28.21 12.20 26.98
CA GLU A 4 -28.34 13.65 26.76
C GLU A 4 -27.62 14.08 25.47
N PRO A 5 -28.15 15.08 24.72
CA PRO A 5 -27.42 15.64 23.60
C PRO A 5 -26.15 16.33 24.13
N LEU A 6 -25.03 16.10 23.46
CA LEU A 6 -23.78 16.82 23.75
C LEU A 6 -23.98 18.31 23.47
N ASP A 7 -23.54 19.16 24.39
CA ASP A 7 -23.48 20.61 24.19
C ASP A 7 -22.57 20.90 22.98
N GLU A 8 -23.11 21.58 21.97
CA GLU A 8 -22.41 21.85 20.69
C GLU A 8 -21.14 22.68 20.93
N ASP A 9 -21.14 23.63 21.86
CA ASP A 9 -19.98 24.47 22.16
C ASP A 9 -18.86 23.64 22.82
N ILE A 10 -19.20 22.71 23.69
CA ILE A 10 -18.24 21.78 24.31
C ILE A 10 -17.65 20.84 23.24
N LEU A 11 -18.49 20.35 22.33
CA LEU A 11 -18.07 19.49 21.25
C LEU A 11 -17.10 20.21 20.31
N ASP A 12 -17.44 21.41 19.84
CA ASP A 12 -16.62 22.20 18.92
C ASP A 12 -15.28 22.58 19.53
N ASN A 13 -15.27 23.03 20.79
CA ASN A 13 -14.04 23.34 21.51
C ASN A 13 -13.15 22.11 21.67
N THR A 14 -13.74 20.95 21.97
CA THR A 14 -13.01 19.68 22.10
C THR A 14 -12.42 19.25 20.76
N LEU A 15 -13.18 19.32 19.66
CA LEU A 15 -12.72 19.01 18.30
C LEU A 15 -11.59 19.95 17.87
N LEU A 16 -11.72 21.26 18.14
CA LEU A 16 -10.68 22.23 17.83
C LEU A 16 -9.38 21.97 18.59
N LYS A 17 -9.46 21.72 19.90
CA LYS A 17 -8.31 21.35 20.76
C LYS A 17 -7.62 20.09 20.25
N ASN A 18 -8.37 19.02 20.00
CA ASN A 18 -7.84 17.77 19.52
C ASN A 18 -7.27 17.86 18.11
N SER A 19 -7.86 18.70 17.25
CA SER A 19 -7.33 18.97 15.91
C SER A 19 -5.99 19.71 15.95
N LYS A 20 -5.81 20.67 16.88
CA LYS A 20 -4.53 21.36 17.12
C LYS A 20 -3.50 20.38 17.65
N LEU A 21 -3.85 19.55 18.63
CA LEU A 21 -2.97 18.52 19.19
C LEU A 21 -2.53 17.50 18.13
N ARG A 22 -3.46 17.00 17.32
CA ARG A 22 -3.14 16.11 16.19
C ARG A 22 -2.13 16.74 15.22
N LYS A 23 -2.33 18.02 14.88
CA LYS A 23 -1.41 18.76 13.99
C LYS A 23 -0.03 18.92 14.61
N SER A 24 0.08 19.16 15.93
CA SER A 24 1.37 19.26 16.62
C SER A 24 2.16 17.96 16.58
N PHE A 25 1.50 16.81 16.50
CA PHE A 25 2.12 15.51 16.26
C PHE A 25 2.43 15.23 14.76
N GLY A 26 2.15 16.16 13.87
CA GLY A 26 2.41 16.02 12.44
C GLY A 26 1.52 14.98 11.76
N HIS A 27 0.27 14.78 12.25
CA HIS A 27 -0.64 13.83 11.64
C HIS A 27 -1.87 14.51 10.99
N TYR A 28 -2.38 13.89 9.91
CA TYR A 28 -3.41 14.48 9.02
C TYR A 28 -4.83 13.93 9.24
N LEU A 29 -4.99 12.80 9.94
CA LEU A 29 -6.29 12.17 10.25
C LEU A 29 -6.49 11.99 11.75
N GLY A 30 -7.76 11.92 12.19
CA GLY A 30 -8.15 11.50 13.54
C GLY A 30 -8.02 9.98 13.75
N GLY A 31 -8.31 9.52 14.99
CA GLY A 31 -8.17 8.10 15.34
C GLY A 31 -6.72 7.64 15.42
N VAL A 32 -5.83 8.48 15.92
CA VAL A 32 -4.38 8.25 16.03
C VAL A 32 -4.00 8.00 17.47
N PHE A 33 -3.21 6.96 17.69
CA PHE A 33 -2.51 6.72 18.96
C PHE A 33 -1.09 7.27 18.81
N VAL A 34 -0.60 7.97 19.81
CA VAL A 34 0.73 8.58 19.82
C VAL A 34 1.54 8.05 21.00
N TYR A 35 2.73 7.55 20.71
CA TYR A 35 3.69 7.12 21.72
C TYR A 35 5.09 7.61 21.34
N GLU A 36 5.74 8.38 22.21
CA GLU A 36 7.07 8.99 22.00
C GLU A 36 7.22 9.67 20.63
N GLY A 37 6.21 10.46 20.24
CA GLY A 37 6.20 11.19 18.97
C GLY A 37 5.91 10.34 17.72
N GLU A 38 5.74 9.04 17.85
CA GLU A 38 5.29 8.18 16.77
C GLU A 38 3.78 8.02 16.74
N CYS A 39 3.22 8.15 15.53
CA CYS A 39 1.79 8.02 15.27
C CYS A 39 1.43 6.62 14.77
N TYR A 40 0.35 6.06 15.30
CA TYR A 40 -0.25 4.79 14.90
C TYR A 40 -1.70 5.05 14.52
N LEU A 41 -2.02 5.00 13.22
CA LEU A 41 -3.35 5.33 12.72
C LEU A 41 -4.26 4.11 12.72
N GLY A 42 -5.37 4.25 13.43
CA GLY A 42 -6.42 3.23 13.47
C GLY A 42 -6.09 2.03 14.38
N ILE A 43 -7.10 1.23 14.62
CA ILE A 43 -7.01 0.05 15.50
C ILE A 43 -6.11 -1.05 14.94
N ASP A 44 -5.97 -1.13 13.64
CA ASP A 44 -5.12 -2.11 12.96
C ASP A 44 -3.61 -1.89 13.17
N ARG A 45 -3.21 -0.71 13.67
CA ARG A 45 -1.83 -0.39 14.05
C ARG A 45 -1.54 -0.59 15.54
N LEU A 46 -2.55 -0.88 16.35
CA LEU A 46 -2.36 -1.13 17.79
C LEU A 46 -1.48 -2.36 18.06
N SER A 47 -1.54 -3.38 17.21
CA SER A 47 -0.65 -4.55 17.34
C SER A 47 0.84 -4.19 17.21
N LEU A 48 1.17 -3.20 16.39
CA LEU A 48 2.54 -2.70 16.25
C LEU A 48 2.97 -1.87 17.47
N LEU A 49 2.04 -1.05 18.01
CA LEU A 49 2.29 -0.33 19.27
C LEU A 49 2.47 -1.29 20.43
N GLU A 50 1.59 -2.31 20.55
CA GLU A 50 1.72 -3.34 21.60
C GLU A 50 3.08 -4.05 21.54
N LYS A 51 3.53 -4.42 20.34
CA LYS A 51 4.86 -5.03 20.14
C LYS A 51 5.99 -4.10 20.58
N ARG A 52 5.90 -2.81 20.23
CA ARG A 52 6.90 -1.81 20.67
C ARG A 52 6.96 -1.68 22.18
N LEU A 53 5.80 -1.56 22.83
CA LEU A 53 5.72 -1.49 24.30
C LEU A 53 6.27 -2.76 24.97
N ALA A 54 5.98 -3.93 24.39
CA ALA A 54 6.51 -5.19 24.87
C ALA A 54 8.05 -5.25 24.78
N ASN A 55 8.63 -4.79 23.68
CA ASN A 55 10.07 -4.73 23.48
C ASN A 55 10.77 -3.77 24.46
N LEU A 56 10.04 -2.77 24.98
CA LEU A 56 10.52 -1.85 26.02
C LEU A 56 10.32 -2.40 27.45
N GLY A 57 9.85 -3.63 27.62
CA GLY A 57 9.59 -4.24 28.92
C GLY A 57 8.34 -3.71 29.64
N ALA A 58 7.46 -2.99 28.93
CA ALA A 58 6.26 -2.39 29.55
C ALA A 58 5.09 -3.37 29.72
N LYS A 59 5.26 -4.66 29.44
CA LYS A 59 4.25 -5.68 29.65
C LYS A 59 4.09 -6.02 31.15
N LYS A 60 2.85 -6.03 31.63
CA LYS A 60 2.53 -6.53 32.97
C LYS A 60 2.44 -8.06 33.04
N ASP A 61 2.06 -8.69 31.91
CA ASP A 61 1.96 -10.14 31.77
C ASP A 61 2.53 -10.53 30.40
N GLU A 62 3.59 -11.33 30.39
CA GLU A 62 4.26 -11.77 29.16
C GLU A 62 3.36 -12.56 28.21
N LYS A 63 2.37 -13.27 28.73
CA LYS A 63 1.44 -14.10 27.96
C LYS A 63 0.25 -13.30 27.40
N ALA A 64 -0.07 -12.15 27.98
CA ALA A 64 -1.20 -11.35 27.55
C ALA A 64 -0.93 -10.70 26.18
N LYS A 65 -1.88 -10.88 25.27
CA LYS A 65 -1.97 -10.14 24.00
C LYS A 65 -3.29 -9.38 24.01
N VAL A 66 -3.22 -8.05 24.00
CA VAL A 66 -4.41 -7.20 23.98
C VAL A 66 -5.05 -7.22 22.60
N ILE A 67 -4.21 -7.23 21.54
CA ILE A 67 -4.67 -7.27 20.17
C ILE A 67 -4.49 -8.69 19.62
N GLN A 68 -5.56 -9.46 19.68
CA GLN A 68 -5.60 -10.77 19.04
C GLN A 68 -6.20 -10.62 17.63
N ARG A 69 -5.43 -10.95 16.60
CA ARG A 69 -6.01 -11.22 15.28
C ARG A 69 -6.74 -12.55 15.39
N ARG A 70 -8.07 -12.53 15.22
CA ARG A 70 -8.81 -13.79 15.09
C ARG A 70 -8.25 -14.54 13.88
N SER A 71 -7.66 -15.72 14.12
CA SER A 71 -7.48 -16.68 13.04
C SER A 71 -8.88 -17.13 12.64
N SER A 72 -9.28 -16.91 11.41
CA SER A 72 -10.44 -17.62 10.89
C SER A 72 -10.06 -19.10 10.81
N ASP A 73 -10.69 -19.95 11.61
CA ASP A 73 -10.65 -21.39 11.39
C ASP A 73 -11.33 -21.65 10.04
N VAL A 74 -10.50 -21.76 9.04
CA VAL A 74 -10.99 -22.03 7.69
C VAL A 74 -11.22 -23.53 7.58
N ARG A 75 -12.48 -23.92 7.66
CA ARG A 75 -12.91 -25.26 7.25
C ARG A 75 -12.48 -25.52 5.83
N ALA A 76 -12.36 -26.79 5.41
CA ALA A 76 -11.87 -27.18 4.09
C ALA A 76 -12.37 -26.25 2.98
N ILE A 77 -11.44 -25.56 2.33
CA ILE A 77 -11.74 -24.56 1.30
C ILE A 77 -11.97 -25.31 0.00
N LYS A 78 -13.13 -25.09 -0.61
CA LYS A 78 -13.37 -25.51 -1.99
C LYS A 78 -12.80 -24.44 -2.92
N ASN A 79 -12.13 -24.86 -3.98
CA ASN A 79 -11.79 -23.94 -5.06
C ASN A 79 -13.08 -23.47 -5.73
N LEU A 80 -13.44 -22.21 -5.51
CA LEU A 80 -14.65 -21.59 -6.06
C LEU A 80 -14.38 -20.81 -7.35
N GLY A 81 -13.13 -20.79 -7.85
CA GLY A 81 -12.75 -20.02 -9.02
C GLY A 81 -12.95 -18.51 -8.87
N LEU A 82 -12.85 -17.99 -7.65
CA LEU A 82 -13.08 -16.58 -7.38
C LEU A 82 -11.94 -15.71 -7.94
N GLU A 83 -12.32 -14.59 -8.55
CA GLU A 83 -11.39 -13.56 -9.03
C GLU A 83 -11.46 -12.32 -8.13
N VAL A 84 -10.31 -11.72 -7.88
CA VAL A 84 -10.18 -10.49 -7.09
C VAL A 84 -9.46 -9.44 -7.89
N ASP A 85 -10.11 -8.31 -8.15
CA ASP A 85 -9.50 -7.15 -8.77
C ASP A 85 -8.70 -6.36 -7.74
N ILE A 86 -7.41 -6.13 -8.02
CA ILE A 86 -6.49 -5.37 -7.19
C ILE A 86 -6.17 -4.05 -7.87
N LEU A 87 -6.75 -2.96 -7.38
CA LEU A 87 -6.43 -1.61 -7.87
C LEU A 87 -5.07 -1.19 -7.28
N TRP A 88 -4.03 -1.20 -8.09
CA TRP A 88 -2.63 -1.09 -7.71
C TRP A 88 -1.96 0.14 -8.30
N SER A 89 -0.99 0.73 -7.58
CA SER A 89 -0.21 1.87 -8.09
C SER A 89 1.27 1.73 -7.78
N ALA A 90 2.12 1.97 -8.77
CA ALA A 90 3.57 1.92 -8.64
C ALA A 90 4.12 2.88 -7.58
N ARG A 91 3.46 4.03 -7.37
CA ARG A 91 3.84 5.02 -6.33
C ARG A 91 3.14 4.81 -4.99
N SER A 92 2.50 3.68 -4.79
CA SER A 92 1.92 3.34 -3.48
C SER A 92 2.79 2.29 -2.79
N PRO A 93 3.55 2.65 -1.75
CA PRO A 93 4.34 1.67 -1.01
C PRO A 93 3.44 0.62 -0.33
N TYR A 94 2.21 0.98 0.04
CA TYR A 94 1.23 -0.01 0.51
C TYR A 94 0.84 -1.01 -0.58
N SER A 95 0.78 -0.60 -1.85
CA SER A 95 0.54 -1.54 -2.96
C SER A 95 1.68 -2.56 -3.10
N TYR A 96 2.93 -2.12 -2.93
CA TYR A 96 4.08 -3.02 -2.90
C TYR A 96 4.03 -3.98 -1.71
N LEU A 97 3.81 -3.46 -0.50
CA LEU A 97 3.76 -4.29 0.72
C LEU A 97 2.60 -5.30 0.72
N ALA A 98 1.48 -4.96 0.08
CA ALA A 98 0.32 -5.83 0.01
C ALA A 98 0.57 -7.09 -0.84
N MET A 99 1.49 -7.05 -1.81
CA MET A 99 1.68 -8.14 -2.78
C MET A 99 2.01 -9.48 -2.14
N LYS A 100 2.86 -9.48 -1.11
CA LYS A 100 3.17 -10.72 -0.37
C LYS A 100 1.92 -11.35 0.25
N GLN A 101 1.10 -10.52 0.92
CA GLN A 101 -0.12 -11.00 1.56
C GLN A 101 -1.21 -11.42 0.55
N LEU A 102 -1.28 -10.70 -0.58
CA LEU A 102 -2.19 -11.05 -1.66
C LEU A 102 -1.83 -12.41 -2.25
N ARG A 103 -0.53 -12.70 -2.42
CA ARG A 103 -0.07 -14.01 -2.87
C ARG A 103 -0.41 -15.10 -1.87
N GLU A 104 -0.11 -14.91 -0.59
CA GLU A 104 -0.46 -15.85 0.49
C GLU A 104 -1.99 -16.10 0.54
N LEU A 105 -2.79 -15.05 0.30
CA LEU A 105 -4.25 -15.15 0.25
C LEU A 105 -4.70 -15.94 -0.98
N SER A 106 -4.13 -15.64 -2.16
CA SER A 106 -4.40 -16.34 -3.41
C SER A 106 -4.10 -17.82 -3.27
N ASP A 107 -2.93 -18.19 -2.77
CA ASP A 107 -2.51 -19.57 -2.60
C ASP A 107 -3.42 -20.31 -1.61
N LYS A 108 -3.81 -19.64 -0.51
CA LYS A 108 -4.67 -20.24 0.51
C LYS A 108 -6.12 -20.43 0.07
N TYR A 109 -6.65 -19.54 -0.77
CA TYR A 109 -8.07 -19.54 -1.14
C TYR A 109 -8.31 -19.80 -2.62
N TYR A 110 -7.30 -20.19 -3.37
CA TYR A 110 -7.37 -20.43 -4.81
C TYR A 110 -7.96 -19.25 -5.59
N LEU A 111 -7.50 -18.02 -5.23
CA LEU A 111 -8.00 -16.81 -5.86
C LEU A 111 -7.17 -16.50 -7.11
N LYS A 112 -7.84 -16.04 -8.15
CA LYS A 112 -7.17 -15.40 -9.28
C LYS A 112 -7.08 -13.90 -9.01
N LEU A 113 -5.86 -13.36 -8.98
CA LEU A 113 -5.62 -11.94 -8.76
C LEU A 113 -5.53 -11.21 -10.11
N ASN A 114 -6.33 -10.17 -10.28
CA ASN A 114 -6.32 -9.33 -11.47
C ASN A 114 -5.80 -7.93 -11.09
N TYR A 115 -4.59 -7.60 -11.49
CA TYR A 115 -4.01 -6.30 -11.19
C TYR A 115 -4.55 -5.23 -12.15
N LYS A 116 -5.16 -4.19 -11.59
CA LYS A 116 -5.75 -3.03 -12.26
C LYS A 116 -4.92 -1.78 -11.91
N LEU A 117 -4.16 -1.28 -12.86
CA LEU A 117 -3.27 -0.15 -12.61
C LEU A 117 -4.05 1.15 -12.40
N ILE A 118 -3.62 1.95 -11.43
CA ILE A 118 -4.16 3.28 -11.09
C ILE A 118 -3.01 4.28 -11.02
N LEU A 119 -3.15 5.42 -11.69
CA LEU A 119 -2.18 6.51 -11.55
C LEU A 119 -2.07 6.99 -10.09
N PRO A 120 -0.87 7.39 -9.65
CA PRO A 120 -0.67 8.02 -8.35
C PRO A 120 -1.60 9.21 -8.13
N MET A 121 -2.03 9.44 -6.88
CA MET A 121 -2.93 10.55 -6.51
C MET A 121 -2.44 11.90 -7.07
N VAL A 122 -1.14 12.18 -6.94
CA VAL A 122 -0.55 13.45 -7.42
C VAL A 122 -0.65 13.58 -8.94
N MET A 123 -0.47 12.48 -9.70
CA MET A 123 -0.64 12.48 -11.16
C MET A 123 -2.10 12.58 -11.60
N ARG A 124 -3.04 12.43 -10.66
CA ARG A 124 -4.49 12.66 -10.84
C ARG A 124 -4.95 14.03 -10.33
N GLY A 125 -4.01 14.96 -10.04
CA GLY A 125 -4.31 16.30 -9.53
C GLY A 125 -4.66 16.37 -8.03
N MET A 126 -4.58 15.27 -7.30
CA MET A 126 -4.89 15.24 -5.87
C MET A 126 -3.69 15.71 -5.04
N LYS A 127 -3.90 16.67 -4.15
CA LYS A 127 -2.85 17.15 -3.24
C LYS A 127 -2.56 16.12 -2.16
N VAL A 128 -1.28 15.86 -1.91
CA VAL A 128 -0.80 15.02 -0.82
C VAL A 128 0.15 15.87 0.03
N ASN A 129 -0.30 16.27 1.22
CA ASN A 129 0.47 17.09 2.13
C ASN A 129 1.70 16.36 2.68
N TYR A 130 2.62 17.13 3.26
CA TYR A 130 3.89 16.61 3.78
C TYR A 130 3.66 15.57 4.90
N GLU A 131 2.77 15.87 5.85
CA GLU A 131 2.48 15.00 7.00
C GLU A 131 1.99 13.62 6.55
N LYS A 132 1.10 13.58 5.55
CA LYS A 132 0.60 12.34 4.98
C LYS A 132 1.72 11.52 4.33
N ARG A 133 2.60 12.17 3.57
CA ARG A 133 3.75 11.49 2.94
C ARG A 133 4.68 10.89 3.98
N MET A 134 5.05 11.67 4.99
CA MET A 134 5.94 11.22 6.06
C MET A 134 5.32 10.09 6.88
N TYR A 135 4.03 10.21 7.22
CA TYR A 135 3.34 9.13 7.91
C TYR A 135 3.35 7.83 7.10
N ILE A 136 2.94 7.88 5.81
CA ILE A 136 2.91 6.71 4.93
C ILE A 136 4.29 6.03 4.89
N THR A 137 5.37 6.79 4.72
CA THR A 137 6.73 6.23 4.64
C THR A 137 7.13 5.53 5.94
N LYS A 138 6.92 6.18 7.10
CA LYS A 138 7.22 5.60 8.42
C LYS A 138 6.36 4.37 8.72
N ASP A 139 5.07 4.43 8.40
CA ASP A 139 4.15 3.33 8.62
C ASP A 139 4.46 2.12 7.72
N CYS A 140 4.78 2.35 6.45
CA CYS A 140 5.23 1.31 5.55
C CYS A 140 6.52 0.64 6.03
N LYS A 141 7.48 1.40 6.56
CA LYS A 141 8.70 0.83 7.15
C LYS A 141 8.36 -0.11 8.31
N ARG A 142 7.50 0.32 9.24
CA ARG A 142 7.08 -0.53 10.37
C ARG A 142 6.37 -1.82 9.90
N VAL A 143 5.46 -1.69 8.92
CA VAL A 143 4.75 -2.85 8.38
C VAL A 143 5.70 -3.78 7.62
N ALA A 144 6.65 -3.23 6.88
CA ALA A 144 7.66 -3.99 6.16
C ALA A 144 8.55 -4.80 7.13
N ASP A 145 9.04 -4.17 8.19
CA ASP A 145 9.85 -4.83 9.23
C ASP A 145 9.08 -5.94 9.94
N GLU A 146 7.80 -5.70 10.25
CA GLU A 146 6.94 -6.72 10.88
C GLU A 146 6.73 -7.94 9.98
N LYS A 147 6.74 -7.76 8.66
CA LYS A 147 6.46 -8.80 7.67
C LYS A 147 7.71 -9.38 7.01
N GLY A 148 8.90 -8.88 7.37
CA GLY A 148 10.14 -9.27 6.72
C GLY A 148 10.15 -8.95 5.21
N ILE A 149 9.58 -7.80 4.82
CA ILE A 149 9.58 -7.31 3.43
C ILE A 149 10.69 -6.25 3.32
N PRO A 150 11.60 -6.35 2.33
CA PRO A 150 12.60 -5.31 2.11
C PRO A 150 11.96 -3.94 1.86
N PHE A 151 12.43 -2.90 2.56
CA PHE A 151 11.92 -1.53 2.41
C PHE A 151 12.88 -0.53 3.06
N GLY A 152 13.17 0.59 2.37
CA GLY A 152 13.96 1.66 3.00
C GLY A 152 14.85 2.46 2.05
N ASN A 153 15.55 1.83 1.09
CA ASN A 153 16.26 2.57 0.06
C ASN A 153 15.26 3.01 -1.01
N ILE A 154 14.66 4.19 -0.79
CA ILE A 154 13.50 4.64 -1.57
C ILE A 154 13.95 5.59 -2.67
N VAL A 155 13.56 5.28 -3.91
CA VAL A 155 13.54 6.23 -5.03
C VAL A 155 12.10 6.43 -5.47
N ASP A 156 11.54 7.63 -5.20
CA ASP A 156 10.14 7.94 -5.54
C ASP A 156 9.90 7.78 -7.05
N PRO A 157 9.05 6.85 -7.48
CA PRO A 157 8.83 6.60 -8.91
C PRO A 157 7.87 7.59 -9.58
N LEU A 158 7.60 8.75 -8.97
CA LEU A 158 6.67 9.74 -9.51
C LEU A 158 7.00 10.15 -10.96
N GLY A 159 5.98 10.30 -11.78
CA GLY A 159 6.11 10.78 -13.15
C GLY A 159 6.60 9.70 -14.10
N TYR A 160 7.71 9.93 -14.77
CA TYR A 160 8.22 9.11 -15.87
C TYR A 160 8.49 7.64 -15.48
N ALA A 161 8.90 7.38 -14.23
CA ALA A 161 9.08 6.01 -13.76
C ALA A 161 7.76 5.23 -13.67
N VAL A 162 6.65 5.89 -13.26
CA VAL A 162 5.30 5.29 -13.28
C VAL A 162 4.87 5.01 -14.72
N GLU A 163 5.07 5.96 -15.63
CA GLU A 163 4.65 5.82 -17.02
C GLU A 163 5.38 4.66 -17.71
N ARG A 164 6.69 4.55 -17.52
CA ARG A 164 7.51 3.43 -18.03
C ARG A 164 7.16 2.10 -17.38
N CYS A 165 6.87 2.10 -16.08
CA CYS A 165 6.36 0.90 -15.43
C CYS A 165 5.07 0.41 -16.09
N TYR A 166 4.16 1.33 -16.42
CA TYR A 166 2.87 0.95 -16.97
C TYR A 166 2.95 0.58 -18.46
N SER A 167 3.85 1.19 -19.22
CA SER A 167 4.07 0.80 -20.62
C SER A 167 4.56 -0.65 -20.76
N LEU A 168 5.43 -1.11 -19.85
CA LEU A 168 5.95 -2.48 -19.85
C LEU A 168 5.01 -3.51 -19.19
N TYR A 169 4.02 -3.05 -18.42
CA TYR A 169 3.08 -3.95 -17.74
C TYR A 169 2.29 -4.82 -18.72
N GLY A 170 1.86 -4.24 -19.86
CA GLY A 170 1.13 -4.97 -20.91
C GLY A 170 1.92 -6.13 -21.46
N PHE A 171 3.22 -5.94 -21.68
CA PHE A 171 4.14 -6.99 -22.11
C PHE A 171 4.25 -8.11 -21.06
N ALA A 172 4.52 -7.76 -19.81
CA ALA A 172 4.60 -8.76 -18.72
C ALA A 172 3.29 -9.55 -18.57
N LYS A 173 2.14 -8.88 -18.69
CA LYS A 173 0.81 -9.50 -18.61
C LYS A 173 0.56 -10.50 -19.76
N LYS A 174 0.97 -10.18 -20.98
CA LYS A 174 0.88 -11.10 -22.14
C LYS A 174 1.64 -12.41 -21.91
N HIS A 175 2.68 -12.38 -21.06
CA HIS A 175 3.52 -13.53 -20.70
C HIS A 175 3.12 -14.18 -19.36
N GLY A 176 2.00 -13.74 -18.73
CA GLY A 176 1.57 -14.25 -17.43
C GLY A 176 2.52 -13.91 -16.27
N LYS A 177 3.25 -12.79 -16.40
CA LYS A 177 4.29 -12.34 -15.46
C LYS A 177 3.97 -10.98 -14.81
N GLU A 178 2.70 -10.57 -14.87
CA GLU A 178 2.27 -9.26 -14.37
C GLU A 178 2.53 -9.08 -12.88
N GLU A 179 2.31 -10.12 -12.05
CA GLU A 179 2.53 -10.04 -10.61
C GLU A 179 4.02 -9.95 -10.29
N GLU A 180 4.82 -10.84 -10.90
CA GLU A 180 6.28 -10.85 -10.72
C GLU A 180 6.88 -9.50 -11.15
N TYR A 181 6.41 -8.95 -12.26
CA TYR A 181 6.84 -7.64 -12.75
C TYR A 181 6.54 -6.51 -11.77
N LEU A 182 5.29 -6.40 -11.31
CA LEU A 182 4.90 -5.35 -10.37
C LEU A 182 5.64 -5.48 -9.05
N ARG A 183 5.89 -6.69 -8.58
CA ARG A 183 6.67 -6.97 -7.38
C ARG A 183 8.13 -6.58 -7.56
N ALA A 184 8.77 -6.97 -8.66
CA ALA A 184 10.16 -6.63 -8.96
C ALA A 184 10.35 -5.13 -9.11
N PHE A 185 9.44 -4.44 -9.82
CA PHE A 185 9.46 -2.98 -9.92
C PHE A 185 9.28 -2.31 -8.55
N GLY A 186 8.31 -2.78 -7.77
CA GLY A 186 8.07 -2.27 -6.42
C GLY A 186 9.30 -2.44 -5.52
N GLN A 187 9.94 -3.60 -5.52
CA GLN A 187 11.17 -3.85 -4.77
C GLN A 187 12.29 -2.91 -5.24
N ALA A 188 12.50 -2.78 -6.53
CA ALA A 188 13.54 -1.92 -7.08
C ALA A 188 13.44 -0.47 -6.57
N VAL A 189 12.23 0.12 -6.55
CA VAL A 189 12.02 1.52 -6.18
C VAL A 189 11.81 1.75 -4.68
N TRP A 190 11.26 0.78 -3.94
CA TRP A 190 10.95 0.94 -2.51
C TRP A 190 11.99 0.32 -1.57
N ALA A 191 12.86 -0.56 -2.08
CA ALA A 191 13.84 -1.28 -1.27
C ALA A 191 15.29 -1.15 -1.75
N ASP A 192 15.50 -1.19 -3.08
CA ASP A 192 16.84 -1.34 -3.65
C ASP A 192 17.46 0.02 -4.08
N GLY A 193 16.74 1.13 -3.93
CA GLY A 193 17.23 2.45 -4.30
C GLY A 193 17.36 2.65 -5.82
N THR A 194 16.57 1.94 -6.61
CA THR A 194 16.70 1.91 -8.06
C THR A 194 15.85 2.98 -8.74
N HIS A 195 16.46 3.74 -9.65
CA HIS A 195 15.74 4.69 -10.50
C HIS A 195 14.90 3.97 -11.55
N GLY A 196 13.59 3.83 -11.27
CA GLY A 196 12.63 3.07 -12.11
C GLY A 196 12.33 3.67 -13.49
N TYR A 197 12.89 4.83 -13.83
CA TYR A 197 12.78 5.41 -15.17
C TYR A 197 13.99 5.08 -16.07
N MET A 198 15.09 4.60 -15.52
CA MET A 198 16.30 4.30 -16.29
C MET A 198 16.13 3.01 -17.08
N LYS A 199 16.34 3.06 -18.39
CA LYS A 199 16.23 1.92 -19.31
C LYS A 199 17.03 0.69 -18.83
N ASN A 200 18.29 0.88 -18.42
CA ASN A 200 19.13 -0.20 -17.93
C ASN A 200 18.59 -0.88 -16.66
N ASN A 201 17.89 -0.13 -15.80
CA ASN A 201 17.27 -0.67 -14.62
C ASN A 201 15.99 -1.42 -14.95
N LEU A 202 15.19 -0.91 -15.88
CA LEU A 202 14.02 -1.61 -16.40
C LEU A 202 14.39 -2.90 -17.10
N LYS A 203 15.49 -2.91 -17.88
CA LYS A 203 16.06 -4.12 -18.47
C LYS A 203 16.33 -5.17 -17.38
N LYS A 204 17.05 -4.81 -16.32
CA LYS A 204 17.33 -5.74 -15.20
C LYS A 204 16.05 -6.26 -14.54
N ILE A 205 15.02 -5.42 -14.39
CA ILE A 205 13.73 -5.83 -13.82
C ILE A 205 13.05 -6.87 -14.73
N ILE A 206 13.00 -6.63 -16.02
CA ILE A 206 12.39 -7.56 -17.00
C ILE A 206 13.15 -8.88 -17.05
N GLU A 207 14.47 -8.84 -17.14
CA GLU A 207 15.32 -10.05 -17.17
C GLU A 207 15.23 -10.84 -15.85
N SER A 208 15.09 -10.16 -14.70
CA SER A 208 14.95 -10.82 -13.39
C SER A 208 13.71 -11.69 -13.25
N ILE A 209 12.71 -11.48 -14.08
CA ILE A 209 11.47 -12.27 -14.11
C ILE A 209 11.43 -13.27 -15.27
N GLY A 210 12.58 -13.45 -15.96
CA GLY A 210 12.75 -14.43 -17.04
C GLY A 210 12.12 -13.99 -18.36
N LEU A 211 12.03 -12.69 -18.63
CA LEU A 211 11.55 -12.15 -19.90
C LEU A 211 12.69 -11.47 -20.67
N GLU A 212 12.61 -11.52 -22.01
CA GLU A 212 13.60 -10.92 -22.89
C GLU A 212 13.38 -9.40 -23.01
N TRP A 213 14.47 -8.65 -22.77
CA TRP A 213 14.41 -7.19 -22.83
C TRP A 213 14.15 -6.66 -24.25
N GLU A 214 14.78 -7.26 -25.25
CA GLU A 214 14.68 -6.85 -26.65
C GLU A 214 13.22 -6.86 -27.17
N ASP A 215 12.39 -7.73 -26.60
CA ASP A 215 10.95 -7.77 -26.90
C ASP A 215 10.17 -6.78 -26.04
N ALA A 216 10.47 -6.68 -24.76
CA ALA A 216 9.83 -5.73 -23.85
C ALA A 216 10.09 -4.27 -24.24
N GLU A 217 11.29 -3.97 -24.76
CA GLU A 217 11.69 -2.62 -25.14
C GLU A 217 10.80 -2.01 -26.22
N LYS A 218 10.16 -2.82 -27.05
CA LYS A 218 9.24 -2.36 -28.11
C LYS A 218 8.00 -1.68 -27.52
N ASP A 219 7.60 -2.05 -26.31
CA ASP A 219 6.47 -1.46 -25.59
C ASP A 219 6.90 -0.28 -24.68
N LEU A 220 8.22 -0.03 -24.54
CA LEU A 220 8.73 1.05 -23.68
C LEU A 220 8.25 2.41 -24.19
N ASP A 221 7.74 3.23 -23.28
CA ASP A 221 7.16 4.55 -23.53
C ASP A 221 5.87 4.54 -24.38
N SER A 222 5.29 3.34 -24.70
CA SER A 222 3.93 3.23 -25.26
C SER A 222 2.90 3.89 -24.34
N GLN A 223 1.83 4.41 -24.93
CA GLN A 223 0.72 5.05 -24.22
C GLN A 223 -0.54 4.16 -24.15
N ASP A 224 -0.47 2.94 -24.66
CA ASP A 224 -1.63 2.03 -24.82
C ASP A 224 -2.31 1.66 -23.49
N TRP A 225 -1.58 1.78 -22.38
CA TRP A 225 -2.09 1.54 -21.03
C TRP A 225 -3.06 2.62 -20.51
N ARG A 226 -3.07 3.83 -21.12
CA ARG A 226 -3.78 5.00 -20.55
C ARG A 226 -5.30 4.81 -20.46
N ASP A 227 -5.91 4.25 -21.48
CA ASP A 227 -7.36 4.04 -21.53
C ASP A 227 -7.81 3.00 -20.46
N GLU A 228 -7.04 1.93 -20.28
CA GLU A 228 -7.33 0.94 -19.24
C GLU A 228 -7.18 1.56 -17.84
N VAL A 229 -6.13 2.32 -17.59
CA VAL A 229 -5.89 3.01 -16.32
C VAL A 229 -7.00 4.03 -16.01
N GLU A 230 -7.51 4.73 -17.03
CA GLU A 230 -8.64 5.65 -16.84
C GLU A 230 -9.95 4.91 -16.53
N LYS A 231 -10.21 3.77 -17.16
CA LYS A 231 -11.34 2.88 -16.81
C LYS A 231 -11.22 2.39 -15.36
N ASN A 232 -10.03 1.97 -14.95
CA ASN A 232 -9.77 1.54 -13.59
C ASN A 232 -9.97 2.68 -12.57
N ARG A 233 -9.58 3.92 -12.92
CA ARG A 233 -9.82 5.11 -12.10
C ARG A 233 -11.33 5.34 -11.88
N LYS A 234 -12.13 5.28 -12.94
CA LYS A 234 -13.59 5.41 -12.85
C LYS A 234 -14.16 4.33 -11.94
N ARG A 235 -13.74 3.08 -12.14
CA ARG A 235 -14.17 1.96 -11.30
C ARG A 235 -13.81 2.14 -9.82
N LEU A 236 -12.63 2.68 -9.51
CA LEU A 236 -12.22 2.99 -8.13
C LEU A 236 -13.21 3.96 -7.46
N PHE A 237 -13.64 5.01 -8.17
CA PHE A 237 -14.60 5.98 -7.63
C PHE A 237 -16.03 5.42 -7.51
N GLU A 238 -16.47 4.60 -8.46
CA GLU A 238 -17.76 3.89 -8.37
C GLU A 238 -17.85 3.01 -7.11
N LEU A 239 -16.72 2.42 -6.71
CA LEU A 239 -16.60 1.65 -5.46
C LEU A 239 -16.54 2.53 -4.20
N GLY A 240 -16.69 3.85 -4.32
CA GLY A 240 -16.58 4.79 -3.21
C GLY A 240 -15.16 4.89 -2.65
N LYS A 241 -14.13 4.54 -3.43
CA LYS A 241 -12.73 4.56 -3.04
C LYS A 241 -11.96 5.61 -3.83
N TRP A 242 -10.81 6.01 -3.30
CA TRP A 242 -9.99 7.07 -3.91
C TRP A 242 -8.51 6.73 -4.01
N GLY A 243 -8.04 5.68 -3.34
CA GLY A 243 -6.62 5.35 -3.27
C GLY A 243 -6.28 3.85 -3.32
N PRO A 244 -5.18 3.48 -4.02
CA PRO A 244 -4.63 2.14 -4.01
C PRO A 244 -3.80 1.85 -2.73
N PRO A 245 -3.65 0.56 -2.35
CA PRO A 245 -4.35 -0.56 -2.93
C PRO A 245 -5.82 -0.64 -2.50
N THR A 246 -6.69 -1.09 -3.39
CA THR A 246 -8.09 -1.41 -3.11
C THR A 246 -8.40 -2.77 -3.74
N MET A 247 -9.16 -3.59 -3.05
CA MET A 247 -9.62 -4.90 -3.49
C MET A 247 -11.14 -4.91 -3.54
#